data_38a7d117d8a5fe3def124ff97dd4acde
#
_entry.id   38a7d117d8a5fe3def124ff97dd4acde
#
_cell.length_a   1.000
_cell.length_b   1.000
_cell.length_c   1.000
_cell.angle_alpha   90.00
_cell.angle_beta   90.00
_cell.angle_gamma   90.00
#
_symmetry.space_group_name_H-M   'P 1'
#
loop_
_entity.id
_entity.type
_entity.pdbx_description
1 polymer ?
#
loop_
_entity_poly.entity_id
_entity_poly.type
_entity_poly.pdbx_seq_one_letter_code
_entity_poly.pdbx_strand_id
1 'polypeptide(L)'
;GQRHAIELSVRPALLQKMRTFSPEWAARLGEDHMIDLSLISQLSHTAMTEDIAIEMQANGLPNTFVPGRNLMFMMVAATLAVRRGLNVLVGGMCETDFSGYPDCRDDTMKALQVALNLGMATRMKLETPLMWIDKSQTWELAEQLGGVALVDLIRQDTHTCYLGERGALHDWGHGCGTCPACELRARGYLQYRGRV
;
A
#
# COMPACT_ATOMS: atom_id res chain seq x y z
N GLY A 1 -4.46 6.51 -12.84
CA GLY A 1 -4.74 7.66 -12.46
C GLY A 1 -4.41 8.26 -11.10
N GLN A 2 -3.16 8.20 -10.64
CA GLN A 2 -2.72 9.03 -9.52
C GLN A 2 -2.20 10.37 -10.05
N ARG A 3 -2.20 11.41 -9.19
CA ARG A 3 -1.70 12.76 -9.49
C ARG A 3 -0.19 12.76 -9.88
N HIS A 4 0.57 11.71 -9.52
CA HIS A 4 1.97 11.50 -9.92
C HIS A 4 2.27 10.02 -10.18
N ALA A 5 3.36 9.74 -10.91
CA ALA A 5 3.75 8.39 -11.30
C ALA A 5 4.95 7.83 -10.49
N ILE A 6 5.37 8.50 -9.41
CA ILE A 6 6.59 8.14 -8.66
C ILE A 6 6.53 6.72 -8.10
N GLU A 7 5.41 6.29 -7.53
CA GLU A 7 5.26 4.92 -7.00
C GLU A 7 5.46 3.86 -8.09
N LEU A 8 4.97 4.13 -9.31
CA LEU A 8 5.18 3.24 -10.45
C LEU A 8 6.64 3.26 -10.91
N SER A 9 7.30 4.41 -10.90
CA SER A 9 8.68 4.56 -11.37
C SER A 9 9.71 3.92 -10.43
N VAL A 10 9.49 3.91 -9.12
CA VAL A 10 10.41 3.29 -8.15
C VAL A 10 10.25 1.76 -8.06
N ARG A 11 9.10 1.23 -8.44
CA ARG A 11 8.72 -0.18 -8.29
C ARG A 11 9.66 -1.16 -9.00
N PRO A 12 10.11 -0.97 -10.27
CA PRO A 12 11.01 -1.91 -10.92
C PRO A 12 12.36 -2.05 -10.19
N ALA A 13 12.93 -0.93 -9.74
CA ALA A 13 14.18 -0.93 -8.98
C ALA A 13 14.02 -1.64 -7.63
N LEU A 14 12.91 -1.38 -6.92
CA LEU A 14 12.58 -2.06 -5.67
C LEU A 14 12.48 -3.59 -5.87
N LEU A 15 11.73 -4.05 -6.87
CA LEU A 15 11.58 -5.48 -7.16
C LEU A 15 12.91 -6.13 -7.53
N GLN A 16 13.77 -5.43 -8.28
CA GLN A 16 15.11 -5.92 -8.59
C GLN A 16 15.95 -6.09 -7.33
N LYS A 17 15.96 -5.12 -6.44
CA LYS A 17 16.68 -5.21 -5.15
C LYS A 17 16.12 -6.31 -4.26
N MET A 18 14.81 -6.50 -4.21
CA MET A 18 14.18 -7.60 -3.49
C MET A 18 14.62 -8.97 -4.03
N ARG A 19 14.77 -9.14 -5.35
CA ARG A 19 15.31 -10.39 -5.94
C ARG A 19 16.75 -10.65 -5.56
N THR A 20 17.54 -9.61 -5.35
CA THR A 20 18.94 -9.74 -4.93
C THR A 20 19.12 -9.81 -3.41
N PHE A 21 18.05 -9.61 -2.65
CA PHE A 21 18.09 -9.58 -1.19
C PHE A 21 18.49 -10.93 -0.59
N SER A 22 17.90 -12.02 -1.09
CA SER A 22 18.30 -13.39 -0.78
C SER A 22 17.85 -14.37 -1.87
N PRO A 23 18.49 -15.53 -2.00
CA PRO A 23 18.04 -16.58 -2.92
C PRO A 23 16.60 -17.06 -2.65
N GLU A 24 16.18 -17.10 -1.38
CA GLU A 24 14.83 -17.48 -0.99
C GLU A 24 13.80 -16.47 -1.50
N TRP A 25 14.06 -15.17 -1.35
CA TRP A 25 13.19 -14.10 -1.85
C TRP A 25 13.13 -14.13 -3.38
N ALA A 26 14.28 -14.30 -4.05
CA ALA A 26 14.34 -14.43 -5.50
C ALA A 26 13.45 -15.57 -6.02
N ALA A 27 13.49 -16.73 -5.37
CA ALA A 27 12.69 -17.90 -5.76
C ALA A 27 11.19 -17.71 -5.58
N ARG A 28 10.76 -16.81 -4.68
CA ARG A 28 9.34 -16.53 -4.37
C ARG A 28 8.76 -15.35 -5.15
N LEU A 29 9.60 -14.46 -5.67
CA LEU A 29 9.17 -13.32 -6.47
C LEU A 29 8.89 -13.75 -7.92
N GLY A 30 7.61 -13.94 -8.21
CA GLY A 30 7.15 -14.29 -9.56
C GLY A 30 7.15 -13.11 -10.53
N GLU A 31 6.40 -13.29 -11.62
CA GLU A 31 6.22 -12.27 -12.63
C GLU A 31 5.39 -11.10 -12.10
N ASP A 32 5.84 -9.90 -12.42
CA ASP A 32 5.20 -8.66 -12.09
C ASP A 32 4.14 -8.29 -13.13
N HIS A 33 2.95 -7.87 -12.67
CA HIS A 33 1.86 -7.46 -13.55
C HIS A 33 1.46 -6.00 -13.32
N MET A 34 1.38 -5.27 -14.44
CA MET A 34 0.81 -3.93 -14.49
C MET A 34 -0.53 -3.99 -15.20
N ILE A 35 -1.58 -3.55 -14.52
CA ILE A 35 -2.93 -3.47 -15.06
C ILE A 35 -3.36 -2.00 -15.00
N ASP A 36 -3.77 -1.45 -16.12
CA ASP A 36 -4.28 -0.08 -16.18
C ASP A 36 -5.69 -0.01 -15.58
N LEU A 37 -5.83 0.79 -14.54
CA LEU A 37 -7.08 1.12 -13.86
C LEU A 37 -7.34 2.64 -13.89
N SER A 38 -6.92 3.32 -14.96
CA SER A 38 -7.13 4.77 -15.13
C SER A 38 -8.62 5.18 -15.13
N LEU A 39 -9.53 4.22 -15.38
CA LEU A 39 -10.97 4.42 -15.23
C LEU A 39 -11.34 4.96 -13.83
N ILE A 40 -10.63 4.57 -12.78
CA ILE A 40 -10.91 5.04 -11.42
C ILE A 40 -10.78 6.57 -11.32
N SER A 41 -9.80 7.17 -12.00
CA SER A 41 -9.64 8.63 -12.00
C SER A 41 -10.71 9.37 -12.80
N GLN A 42 -11.37 8.69 -13.73
CA GLN A 42 -12.51 9.27 -14.47
C GLN A 42 -13.81 9.27 -13.64
N LEU A 43 -13.87 8.40 -12.63
CA LEU A 43 -15.06 8.23 -11.79
C LEU A 43 -14.97 8.97 -10.44
N SER A 44 -13.81 9.59 -10.13
CA SER A 44 -13.59 10.22 -8.83
C SER A 44 -12.85 11.54 -8.95
N HIS A 45 -13.34 12.56 -8.25
CA HIS A 45 -12.71 13.86 -8.08
C HIS A 45 -12.12 13.95 -6.67
N THR A 46 -10.84 13.64 -6.52
CA THR A 46 -10.15 13.58 -5.22
C THR A 46 -8.74 14.17 -5.30
N ALA A 47 -8.16 14.57 -4.17
CA ALA A 47 -6.78 15.03 -4.13
C ALA A 47 -5.73 13.96 -4.48
N MET A 48 -6.13 12.69 -4.64
CA MET A 48 -5.28 11.62 -5.17
C MET A 48 -5.29 11.55 -6.69
N THR A 49 -6.33 12.05 -7.34
CA THR A 49 -6.50 11.98 -8.79
C THR A 49 -6.32 13.35 -9.47
N GLU A 50 -6.47 14.44 -8.71
CA GLU A 50 -6.39 15.82 -9.18
C GLU A 50 -5.41 16.65 -8.35
N ASP A 51 -4.93 17.73 -8.93
CA ASP A 51 -4.04 18.69 -8.24
C ASP A 51 -4.86 19.71 -7.45
N ILE A 52 -5.46 19.26 -6.35
CA ILE A 52 -6.19 20.07 -5.38
C ILE A 52 -5.57 19.93 -3.99
N ALA A 53 -5.84 20.90 -3.11
CA ALA A 53 -5.36 20.86 -1.73
C ALA A 53 -5.88 19.63 -0.98
N ILE A 54 -5.03 19.04 -0.12
CA ILE A 54 -5.40 17.90 0.73
C ILE A 54 -6.11 18.47 1.98
N GLU A 55 -7.38 18.10 2.17
CA GLU A 55 -8.23 18.62 3.24
C GLU A 55 -9.11 17.52 3.86
N MET A 56 -9.52 17.74 5.11
CA MET A 56 -10.54 16.91 5.75
C MET A 56 -11.92 17.39 5.33
N GLN A 57 -12.78 16.48 4.92
CA GLN A 57 -14.15 16.76 4.52
C GLN A 57 -15.11 16.77 5.73
N ALA A 58 -16.28 17.35 5.59
CA ALA A 58 -17.32 17.42 6.64
C ALA A 58 -17.80 16.03 7.12
N ASN A 59 -17.64 14.98 6.31
CA ASN A 59 -17.96 13.59 6.65
C ASN A 59 -16.88 12.90 7.48
N GLY A 60 -15.79 13.60 7.85
CA GLY A 60 -14.66 13.05 8.63
C GLY A 60 -13.66 12.24 7.81
N LEU A 61 -13.80 12.18 6.48
CA LEU A 61 -12.85 11.53 5.60
C LEU A 61 -11.96 12.59 4.92
N PRO A 62 -10.67 12.30 4.69
CA PRO A 62 -9.84 13.17 3.88
C PRO A 62 -10.29 13.12 2.40
N ASN A 63 -10.15 14.22 1.67
CA ASN A 63 -10.47 14.29 0.25
C ASN A 63 -9.48 13.50 -0.64
N THR A 64 -8.51 12.84 -0.04
CA THR A 64 -7.66 11.80 -0.67
C THR A 64 -8.35 10.44 -0.76
N PHE A 65 -9.49 10.25 -0.10
CA PHE A 65 -10.26 9.02 -0.19
C PHE A 65 -10.90 8.87 -1.57
N VAL A 66 -10.51 7.82 -2.28
CA VAL A 66 -11.13 7.40 -3.56
C VAL A 66 -12.12 6.27 -3.26
N PRO A 67 -13.44 6.53 -3.31
CA PRO A 67 -14.44 5.54 -2.92
C PRO A 67 -14.29 4.22 -3.68
N GLY A 68 -14.16 3.11 -2.94
CA GLY A 68 -14.09 1.78 -3.49
C GLY A 68 -12.78 1.42 -4.21
N ARG A 69 -11.75 2.25 -4.15
CA ARG A 69 -10.46 1.99 -4.83
C ARG A 69 -9.87 0.63 -4.46
N ASN A 70 -9.78 0.32 -3.16
CA ASN A 70 -9.23 -0.95 -2.71
C ASN A 70 -10.12 -2.15 -3.07
N LEU A 71 -11.45 -1.96 -3.12
CA LEU A 71 -12.38 -2.99 -3.60
C LEU A 71 -12.09 -3.33 -5.07
N MET A 72 -11.93 -2.31 -5.92
CA MET A 72 -11.61 -2.50 -7.34
C MET A 72 -10.23 -3.15 -7.52
N PHE A 73 -9.23 -2.73 -6.77
CA PHE A 73 -7.89 -3.34 -6.82
C PHE A 73 -7.94 -4.83 -6.48
N MET A 74 -8.63 -5.21 -5.40
CA MET A 74 -8.74 -6.60 -4.99
C MET A 74 -9.60 -7.43 -5.96
N MET A 75 -10.64 -6.86 -6.55
CA MET A 75 -11.46 -7.54 -7.56
C MET A 75 -10.63 -7.86 -8.81
N VAL A 76 -9.85 -6.91 -9.32
CA VAL A 76 -8.97 -7.11 -10.48
C VAL A 76 -7.85 -8.10 -10.14
N ALA A 77 -7.25 -8.00 -8.96
CA ALA A 77 -6.24 -8.94 -8.50
C ALA A 77 -6.81 -10.36 -8.36
N ALA A 78 -8.03 -10.51 -7.85
CA ALA A 78 -8.73 -11.80 -7.76
C ALA A 78 -8.95 -12.42 -9.14
N THR A 79 -9.41 -11.64 -10.11
CA THR A 79 -9.58 -12.10 -11.49
C THR A 79 -8.28 -12.60 -12.10
N LEU A 80 -7.18 -11.87 -11.89
CA LEU A 80 -5.86 -12.30 -12.33
C LEU A 80 -5.39 -13.57 -11.59
N ALA A 81 -5.63 -13.65 -10.27
CA ALA A 81 -5.29 -14.81 -9.45
C ALA A 81 -5.99 -16.09 -9.92
N VAL A 82 -7.31 -16.01 -10.21
CA VAL A 82 -8.07 -17.14 -10.80
C VAL A 82 -7.44 -17.61 -12.11
N ARG A 83 -7.11 -16.68 -13.01
CA ARG A 83 -6.45 -17.01 -14.29
C ARG A 83 -5.10 -17.70 -14.09
N ARG A 84 -4.38 -17.39 -13.00
CA ARG A 84 -3.06 -17.95 -12.67
C ARG A 84 -3.13 -19.17 -11.75
N GLY A 85 -4.31 -19.62 -11.36
CA GLY A 85 -4.49 -20.73 -10.41
C GLY A 85 -4.02 -20.41 -9.00
N LEU A 86 -4.00 -19.14 -8.61
CA LEU A 86 -3.65 -18.69 -7.26
C LEU A 86 -4.91 -18.58 -6.40
N ASN A 87 -4.78 -18.86 -5.11
CA ASN A 87 -5.90 -18.87 -4.17
C ASN A 87 -5.70 -17.96 -2.95
N VAL A 88 -4.62 -17.18 -2.92
CA VAL A 88 -4.37 -16.20 -1.86
C VAL A 88 -4.09 -14.84 -2.47
N LEU A 89 -4.79 -13.82 -1.96
CA LEU A 89 -4.50 -12.42 -2.19
C LEU A 89 -3.92 -11.82 -0.92
N VAL A 90 -2.86 -11.04 -1.04
CA VAL A 90 -2.26 -10.34 0.10
C VAL A 90 -2.38 -8.85 -0.13
N GLY A 91 -3.00 -8.13 0.81
CA GLY A 91 -3.15 -6.69 0.78
C GLY A 91 -2.47 -6.01 1.97
N GLY A 92 -1.98 -4.79 1.77
CA GLY A 92 -1.37 -3.95 2.81
C GLY A 92 -2.37 -3.05 3.55
N MET A 93 -3.66 -3.40 3.56
CA MET A 93 -4.69 -2.65 4.27
C MET A 93 -4.44 -2.69 5.78
N CYS A 94 -4.76 -1.58 6.44
CA CYS A 94 -4.56 -1.39 7.87
C CYS A 94 -5.71 -0.56 8.42
N GLU A 95 -6.43 -1.08 9.41
CA GLU A 95 -7.54 -0.37 10.06
C GLU A 95 -7.05 0.59 11.15
N THR A 96 -5.92 0.28 11.77
CA THR A 96 -5.27 1.12 12.78
C THR A 96 -4.59 2.35 12.20
N ASP A 97 -4.50 2.45 10.88
CA ASP A 97 -3.95 3.60 10.19
C ASP A 97 -4.90 4.80 10.26
N PHE A 98 -4.39 5.96 10.56
CA PHE A 98 -5.15 7.19 10.83
C PHE A 98 -5.94 7.72 9.62
N SER A 99 -5.81 7.09 8.44
CA SER A 99 -6.52 7.52 7.23
C SER A 99 -8.03 7.27 7.28
N GLY A 100 -8.49 6.32 8.13
CA GLY A 100 -9.92 6.04 8.35
C GLY A 100 -10.71 5.57 7.13
N TYR A 101 -10.02 5.18 6.05
CA TYR A 101 -10.67 4.78 4.80
C TYR A 101 -11.56 3.55 4.99
N PRO A 102 -12.88 3.65 4.68
CA PRO A 102 -13.81 2.54 4.86
C PRO A 102 -13.41 1.27 4.10
N ASP A 103 -12.78 1.43 2.93
CA ASP A 103 -12.32 0.34 2.08
C ASP A 103 -10.99 -0.30 2.51
N CYS A 104 -10.43 0.12 3.65
CA CYS A 104 -9.28 -0.51 4.31
C CYS A 104 -9.68 -1.32 5.57
N ARG A 105 -10.94 -1.26 6.01
CA ARG A 105 -11.40 -1.90 7.24
C ARG A 105 -11.44 -3.43 7.12
N ASP A 106 -11.20 -4.11 8.22
CA ASP A 106 -11.23 -5.57 8.31
C ASP A 106 -12.57 -6.16 7.86
N ASP A 107 -13.69 -5.60 8.34
CA ASP A 107 -15.02 -6.03 7.93
C ASP A 107 -15.26 -5.86 6.42
N THR A 108 -14.75 -4.80 5.82
CA THR A 108 -14.84 -4.57 4.38
C THR A 108 -14.05 -5.64 3.61
N MET A 109 -12.84 -5.96 4.05
CA MET A 109 -12.02 -7.01 3.42
C MET A 109 -12.66 -8.40 3.58
N LYS A 110 -13.22 -8.72 4.73
CA LYS A 110 -13.95 -9.98 4.96
C LYS A 110 -15.20 -10.10 4.08
N ALA A 111 -16.01 -9.04 4.00
CA ALA A 111 -17.18 -8.99 3.14
C ALA A 111 -16.80 -9.15 1.66
N LEU A 112 -15.72 -8.47 1.23
CA LEU A 112 -15.20 -8.59 -0.12
C LEU A 112 -14.73 -10.02 -0.43
N GLN A 113 -14.02 -10.69 0.49
CA GLN A 113 -13.62 -12.10 0.31
C GLN A 113 -14.83 -13.00 0.07
N VAL A 114 -15.91 -12.80 0.82
CA VAL A 114 -17.15 -13.56 0.62
C VAL A 114 -17.74 -13.29 -0.77
N ALA A 115 -17.83 -12.02 -1.16
CA ALA A 115 -18.37 -11.63 -2.47
C ALA A 115 -17.56 -12.21 -3.63
N LEU A 116 -16.22 -12.15 -3.55
CA LEU A 116 -15.29 -12.71 -4.55
C LEU A 116 -15.49 -14.24 -4.67
N ASN A 117 -15.57 -14.95 -3.54
CA ASN A 117 -15.73 -16.40 -3.52
C ASN A 117 -17.05 -16.85 -4.10
N LEU A 118 -18.14 -16.14 -3.79
CA LEU A 118 -19.46 -16.42 -4.35
C LEU A 118 -19.53 -16.07 -5.84
N GLY A 119 -19.09 -14.87 -6.21
CA GLY A 119 -19.19 -14.36 -7.57
C GLY A 119 -18.27 -15.05 -8.58
N MET A 120 -17.13 -15.57 -8.13
CA MET A 120 -16.14 -16.25 -8.98
C MET A 120 -16.13 -17.78 -8.79
N ALA A 121 -17.02 -18.34 -7.94
CA ALA A 121 -17.04 -19.77 -7.60
C ALA A 121 -15.67 -20.30 -7.13
N THR A 122 -14.96 -19.55 -6.28
CA THR A 122 -13.61 -19.86 -5.80
C THR A 122 -13.56 -20.14 -4.30
N ARG A 123 -12.36 -20.46 -3.79
CA ARG A 123 -12.03 -20.57 -2.36
C ARG A 123 -10.82 -19.71 -2.03
N MET A 124 -10.81 -18.48 -2.52
CA MET A 124 -9.72 -17.53 -2.34
C MET A 124 -9.70 -17.01 -0.91
N LYS A 125 -8.50 -16.84 -0.36
CA LYS A 125 -8.24 -16.12 0.88
C LYS A 125 -7.75 -14.71 0.58
N LEU A 126 -8.22 -13.75 1.37
CA LEU A 126 -7.74 -12.38 1.36
C LEU A 126 -7.02 -12.14 2.70
N GLU A 127 -5.70 -12.05 2.63
CA GLU A 127 -4.82 -11.89 3.78
C GLU A 127 -4.40 -10.43 3.92
N THR A 128 -4.53 -9.88 5.11
CA THR A 128 -4.17 -8.49 5.41
C THR A 128 -3.25 -8.43 6.64
N PRO A 129 -1.97 -8.81 6.48
CA PRO A 129 -1.06 -9.00 7.62
C PRO A 129 -0.77 -7.73 8.42
N LEU A 130 -1.08 -6.56 7.87
CA LEU A 130 -0.88 -5.28 8.54
C LEU A 130 -2.15 -4.72 9.21
N MET A 131 -3.28 -5.45 9.15
CA MET A 131 -4.61 -4.95 9.52
C MET A 131 -4.66 -4.32 10.92
N TRP A 132 -3.98 -4.95 11.89
CA TRP A 132 -4.09 -4.60 13.31
C TRP A 132 -2.79 -4.05 13.92
N ILE A 133 -1.79 -3.75 13.10
CA ILE A 133 -0.52 -3.19 13.56
C ILE A 133 -0.37 -1.73 13.14
N ASP A 134 0.23 -0.91 14.01
CA ASP A 134 0.52 0.49 13.72
C ASP A 134 1.77 0.67 12.84
N LYS A 135 2.07 1.90 12.44
CA LYS A 135 3.23 2.18 11.58
C LYS A 135 4.56 1.86 12.24
N SER A 136 4.68 1.95 13.56
CA SER A 136 5.89 1.55 14.30
C SER A 136 6.06 0.04 14.24
N GLN A 137 5.00 -0.69 14.52
CA GLN A 137 4.98 -2.16 14.44
C GLN A 137 5.22 -2.67 13.01
N THR A 138 4.80 -1.91 11.99
CA THR A 138 5.11 -2.24 10.59
C THR A 138 6.62 -2.18 10.32
N TRP A 139 7.34 -1.21 10.90
CA TRP A 139 8.80 -1.14 10.83
C TRP A 139 9.48 -2.27 11.61
N GLU A 140 8.97 -2.59 12.80
CA GLU A 140 9.44 -3.72 13.61
C GLU A 140 9.27 -5.05 12.83
N LEU A 141 8.13 -5.24 12.18
CA LEU A 141 7.88 -6.42 11.33
C LEU A 141 8.88 -6.51 10.18
N ALA A 142 9.19 -5.38 9.53
CA ALA A 142 10.19 -5.36 8.47
C ALA A 142 11.56 -5.78 8.99
N GLU A 143 11.97 -5.31 10.17
CA GLU A 143 13.23 -5.71 10.79
C GLU A 143 13.23 -7.19 11.17
N GLN A 144 12.14 -7.73 11.71
CA GLN A 144 11.99 -9.15 12.03
C GLN A 144 12.11 -10.05 10.79
N LEU A 145 11.58 -9.62 9.65
CA LEU A 145 11.55 -10.39 8.40
C LEU A 145 12.84 -10.34 7.59
N GLY A 146 13.59 -9.24 7.65
CA GLY A 146 14.76 -9.05 6.81
C GLY A 146 15.87 -8.22 7.45
N GLY A 147 15.82 -8.02 8.76
CA GLY A 147 16.82 -7.25 9.50
C GLY A 147 16.86 -5.77 9.10
N VAL A 148 17.88 -5.08 9.58
CA VAL A 148 18.14 -3.67 9.25
C VAL A 148 18.25 -3.45 7.73
N ALA A 149 18.74 -4.44 7.00
CA ALA A 149 18.87 -4.36 5.54
C ALA A 149 17.52 -4.20 4.83
N LEU A 150 16.45 -4.87 5.29
CA LEU A 150 15.10 -4.67 4.75
C LEU A 150 14.52 -3.31 5.16
N VAL A 151 14.76 -2.86 6.38
CA VAL A 151 14.37 -1.52 6.82
C VAL A 151 15.02 -0.45 5.93
N ASP A 152 16.31 -0.57 5.64
CA ASP A 152 17.03 0.36 4.77
C ASP A 152 16.53 0.31 3.32
N LEU A 153 16.24 -0.87 2.80
CA LEU A 153 15.61 -1.04 1.49
C LEU A 153 14.27 -0.29 1.42
N ILE A 154 13.41 -0.46 2.44
CA ILE A 154 12.11 0.22 2.51
C ILE A 154 12.31 1.74 2.61
N ARG A 155 13.24 2.24 3.40
CA ARG A 155 13.53 3.67 3.53
C ARG A 155 13.95 4.31 2.22
N GLN A 156 14.88 3.67 1.51
CA GLN A 156 15.54 4.24 0.34
C GLN A 156 14.76 4.02 -0.95
N ASP A 157 14.07 2.89 -1.10
CA ASP A 157 13.54 2.43 -2.37
C ASP A 157 12.02 2.42 -2.47
N THR A 158 11.30 2.69 -1.38
CA THR A 158 9.84 2.87 -1.45
C THR A 158 9.43 4.33 -1.49
N HIS A 159 8.18 4.58 -1.82
CA HIS A 159 7.61 5.92 -1.86
C HIS A 159 6.23 5.94 -1.20
N THR A 160 5.91 7.04 -0.50
CA THR A 160 4.65 7.20 0.24
C THR A 160 4.05 8.60 0.05
N CYS A 161 4.85 9.59 -0.33
CA CYS A 161 4.46 10.99 -0.38
C CYS A 161 3.29 11.23 -1.37
N TYR A 162 2.20 11.84 -0.89
CA TYR A 162 1.04 12.15 -1.72
C TYR A 162 1.32 13.26 -2.76
N LEU A 163 2.36 14.08 -2.53
CA LEU A 163 2.75 15.13 -3.45
C LEU A 163 3.77 14.68 -4.50
N GLY A 164 4.23 13.41 -4.43
CA GLY A 164 5.21 12.88 -5.37
C GLY A 164 6.65 13.36 -5.13
N GLU A 165 6.93 14.04 -4.02
CA GLU A 165 8.25 14.55 -3.69
C GLU A 165 9.20 13.42 -3.31
N ARG A 166 10.37 13.35 -4.00
CA ARG A 166 11.41 12.34 -3.76
C ARG A 166 12.81 12.94 -3.64
N GLY A 167 12.97 14.24 -3.72
CA GLY A 167 14.28 14.90 -3.67
C GLY A 167 14.98 14.79 -2.30
N ALA A 168 14.23 14.98 -1.21
CA ALA A 168 14.76 14.86 0.14
C ALA A 168 14.75 13.42 0.63
N LEU A 169 15.86 12.96 1.23
CA LEU A 169 15.96 11.70 1.96
C LEU A 169 16.03 12.01 3.46
N HIS A 170 14.95 11.77 4.16
CA HIS A 170 14.85 11.85 5.61
C HIS A 170 15.28 10.53 6.27
N ASP A 171 15.37 10.50 7.60
CA ASP A 171 15.67 9.27 8.35
C ASP A 171 14.62 8.15 8.10
N TRP A 172 13.39 8.53 7.85
CA TRP A 172 12.26 7.63 7.58
C TRP A 172 12.06 7.33 6.07
N GLY A 173 12.82 7.94 5.17
CA GLY A 173 12.74 7.74 3.72
C GLY A 173 12.46 9.01 2.92
N HIS A 174 12.16 8.87 1.63
CA HIS A 174 11.89 9.98 0.73
C HIS A 174 10.48 10.57 0.92
N GLY A 175 10.37 11.90 0.80
CA GLY A 175 9.08 12.60 0.79
C GLY A 175 9.19 14.10 1.11
N CYS A 176 8.07 14.82 1.03
CA CYS A 176 8.01 16.25 1.34
C CYS A 176 8.10 16.55 2.85
N GLY A 177 7.84 15.59 3.73
CA GLY A 177 7.83 15.76 5.18
C GLY A 177 6.56 16.41 5.76
N THR A 178 5.65 16.93 4.94
CA THR A 178 4.51 17.75 5.39
C THR A 178 3.13 17.21 4.98
N CYS A 179 3.04 16.27 4.05
CA CYS A 179 1.75 15.66 3.73
C CYS A 179 1.38 14.57 4.77
N PRO A 180 0.09 14.24 4.94
CA PRO A 180 -0.35 13.27 5.94
C PRO A 180 0.36 11.92 5.86
N ALA A 181 0.66 11.43 4.66
CA ALA A 181 1.38 10.17 4.48
C ALA A 181 2.84 10.25 4.95
N CYS A 182 3.53 11.38 4.70
CA CYS A 182 4.89 11.60 5.19
C CYS A 182 4.93 11.72 6.72
N GLU A 183 4.00 12.48 7.30
CA GLU A 183 3.89 12.65 8.76
C GLU A 183 3.64 11.33 9.47
N LEU A 184 2.71 10.52 8.94
CA LEU A 184 2.40 9.20 9.49
C LEU A 184 3.61 8.25 9.42
N ARG A 185 4.29 8.22 8.26
CA ARG A 185 5.49 7.41 8.06
C ARG A 185 6.63 7.85 9.00
N ALA A 186 6.88 9.15 9.11
CA ALA A 186 7.90 9.74 9.98
C ALA A 186 7.63 9.40 11.45
N ARG A 187 6.41 9.60 11.92
CA ARG A 187 6.01 9.29 13.30
C ARG A 187 6.24 7.82 13.62
N GLY A 188 5.76 6.91 12.76
CA GLY A 188 5.95 5.48 12.96
C GLY A 188 7.43 5.08 12.99
N TYR A 189 8.26 5.66 12.11
CA TYR A 189 9.70 5.39 12.12
C TYR A 189 10.39 5.90 13.40
N LEU A 190 10.08 7.10 13.85
CA LEU A 190 10.65 7.66 15.08
C LEU A 190 10.25 6.85 16.32
N GLN A 191 9.00 6.40 16.39
CA GLN A 191 8.53 5.52 17.46
C GLN A 191 9.28 4.18 17.43
N TYR A 192 9.43 3.56 16.28
CA TYR A 192 10.23 2.34 16.11
C TYR A 192 11.67 2.53 16.58
N ARG A 193 12.32 3.63 16.18
CA ARG A 193 13.71 3.95 16.59
C ARG A 193 13.85 4.26 18.08
N GLY A 194 12.84 4.79 18.73
CA GLY A 194 12.84 5.11 20.16
C GLY A 194 12.59 3.91 21.08
N ARG A 195 12.24 2.76 20.51
CA ARG A 195 12.05 1.49 21.25
C ARG A 195 13.30 0.59 21.25
N VAL A 196 14.40 1.01 20.63
CA VAL A 196 15.69 0.28 20.56
C VAL A 196 16.65 0.79 21.64
#